data_d6085c1ac50800eb66358b22769e326f
#
_entry.id   d6085c1ac50800eb66358b22769e326f
#
_cell.length_a   1.000
_cell.length_b   1.000
_cell.length_c   1.000
_cell.angle_alpha   90.00
_cell.angle_beta   90.00
_cell.angle_gamma   90.00
#
_symmetry.space_group_name_H-M   'P 1'
#
loop_
_entity.id
_entity.type
_entity.pdbx_description
1 polymer ?
#
loop_
_entity_poly.entity_id
_entity_poly.type
_entity_poly.pdbx_seq_one_letter_code
_entity_poly.pdbx_strand_id
1 'polypeptide(L)'
;MNLLKNLILFFLIIFFNSCSVEDGTHKTFLWIVTSWQDVDRYNQNEDYWDKGNLYQPRYNLRGIASNNSSELIVVGQDCTIWQSSDYGLTWDNRTSGNGNTTNLWEVEYISGNYVAVGHSGIIITSDDGITWDNRTSGVTVPLRGITFGNSTYVAVGRSGTVLTSTDSISWTLRSNVTTEFLCGVSYLNEKFIAVGKNGSLLTSTDGITWDNKTSGISTDLKEISYGNGVYVAVGNDGTIISSTDTETWTSRDGASGNLWAIDFGNGTFLTGGNDIYRSYDGITWDNISSNPAQAIKYIDYESQKWKSSQKPQLADLR
;
A
#
# COMPACT_ATOMS: atom_id res chain seq x y z
N MET A 1 15.18 -19.61 30.55
CA MET A 1 15.33 -20.48 29.37
C MET A 1 14.76 -19.74 28.20
N ASN A 2 15.67 -19.11 27.45
CA ASN A 2 15.35 -18.20 26.34
C ASN A 2 14.98 -19.00 25.11
N LEU A 3 13.79 -18.79 24.57
CA LEU A 3 13.43 -19.24 23.24
C LEU A 3 13.43 -18.07 22.29
N LEU A 4 14.21 -18.22 21.25
CA LEU A 4 14.42 -17.31 20.14
C LEU A 4 13.10 -16.76 19.59
N LYS A 5 12.95 -15.45 19.64
CA LYS A 5 11.99 -14.74 18.80
C LYS A 5 12.59 -14.63 17.40
N ASN A 6 12.13 -15.46 16.49
CA ASN A 6 12.42 -15.30 15.08
C ASN A 6 11.78 -14.02 14.58
N LEU A 7 12.64 -13.07 14.28
CA LEU A 7 12.31 -11.82 13.66
C LEU A 7 12.01 -12.08 12.17
N ILE A 8 10.74 -12.13 11.80
CA ILE A 8 10.32 -12.15 10.40
C ILE A 8 9.68 -10.80 10.09
N LEU A 9 10.34 -10.04 9.24
CA LEU A 9 10.05 -8.67 8.82
C LEU A 9 9.03 -8.66 7.68
N PHE A 10 8.00 -7.80 7.73
CA PHE A 10 6.96 -7.71 6.68
C PHE A 10 6.50 -6.27 6.33
N PHE A 11 5.89 -6.08 5.17
CA PHE A 11 5.76 -4.87 4.34
C PHE A 11 4.34 -4.32 4.17
N LEU A 12 4.18 -3.07 3.73
CA LEU A 12 3.01 -2.20 3.81
C LEU A 12 2.71 -1.39 2.52
N ILE A 13 1.45 -1.06 2.18
CA ILE A 13 0.99 -0.18 1.08
C ILE A 13 -0.26 0.64 1.45
N ILE A 14 -0.46 1.83 0.82
CA ILE A 14 -1.45 2.84 1.17
C ILE A 14 -2.19 3.43 -0.04
N PHE A 15 -3.53 3.64 0.06
CA PHE A 15 -4.34 4.41 -0.89
C PHE A 15 -5.34 5.38 -0.21
N PHE A 16 -5.65 6.51 -0.87
CA PHE A 16 -6.51 7.55 -0.34
C PHE A 16 -7.78 7.88 -1.15
N ASN A 17 -8.90 8.01 -0.48
CA ASN A 17 -10.08 8.66 -1.02
C ASN A 17 -10.93 9.34 0.09
N SER A 18 -11.41 10.58 -0.13
CA SER A 18 -12.14 11.37 0.86
C SER A 18 -13.67 11.19 0.79
N CYS A 19 -14.39 11.04 1.91
CA CYS A 19 -15.85 10.92 2.00
C CYS A 19 -16.56 12.13 2.60
N SER A 20 -17.70 12.54 2.01
CA SER A 20 -18.63 13.50 2.60
C SER A 20 -19.87 12.80 3.17
N VAL A 21 -20.27 13.14 4.40
CA VAL A 21 -21.52 12.70 5.01
C VAL A 21 -22.63 13.72 4.69
N GLU A 22 -23.88 13.29 4.52
CA GLU A 22 -25.04 14.16 4.19
C GLU A 22 -25.34 15.25 5.25
N ASP A 23 -24.71 15.20 6.42
CA ASP A 23 -24.79 16.23 7.48
C ASP A 23 -23.67 17.30 7.38
N GLY A 24 -22.87 17.27 6.31
CA GLY A 24 -21.75 18.20 6.08
C GLY A 24 -20.48 17.88 6.85
N THR A 25 -20.43 16.77 7.59
CA THR A 25 -19.20 16.29 8.21
C THR A 25 -18.49 15.28 7.29
N HIS A 26 -17.25 15.58 6.93
CA HIS A 26 -16.40 14.63 6.22
C HIS A 26 -15.78 13.68 7.26
N LYS A 27 -16.09 12.38 7.17
CA LYS A 27 -15.38 11.37 7.95
C LYS A 27 -14.38 10.66 7.05
N THR A 28 -13.15 10.72 7.43
CA THR A 28 -12.06 10.09 6.72
C THR A 28 -11.54 8.93 7.54
N PHE A 29 -11.56 7.74 6.96
CA PHE A 29 -11.05 6.53 7.57
C PHE A 29 -9.75 6.12 6.90
N LEU A 30 -8.86 5.58 7.70
CA LEU A 30 -7.60 5.03 7.30
C LEU A 30 -7.60 3.55 7.66
N TRP A 31 -7.42 2.68 6.69
CA TRP A 31 -7.33 1.25 6.93
C TRP A 31 -5.89 0.82 7.10
N ILE A 32 -5.64 0.04 8.12
CA ILE A 32 -4.30 -0.43 8.44
C ILE A 32 -4.31 -1.93 8.59
N VAL A 33 -3.44 -2.59 7.85
CA VAL A 33 -3.15 -4.01 8.02
C VAL A 33 -1.96 -4.16 8.94
N THR A 34 -2.13 -4.85 10.06
CA THR A 34 -1.06 -5.13 10.99
C THR A 34 -0.42 -6.50 10.75
N SER A 35 0.83 -6.67 11.20
CA SER A 35 1.59 -7.93 11.03
C SER A 35 1.00 -9.14 11.77
N TRP A 36 -0.01 -8.92 12.60
CA TRP A 36 -0.59 -9.91 13.49
C TRP A 36 -2.01 -10.32 13.07
N GLN A 37 -2.39 -10.08 11.80
CA GLN A 37 -3.65 -10.62 11.25
C GLN A 37 -4.90 -9.79 11.52
N ASP A 38 -4.73 -8.54 11.90
CA ASP A 38 -5.84 -7.61 12.10
C ASP A 38 -5.83 -6.54 11.00
N VAL A 39 -7.01 -6.09 10.62
CA VAL A 39 -7.22 -4.85 9.86
C VAL A 39 -7.82 -3.85 10.84
N ASP A 40 -7.10 -2.80 11.16
CA ASP A 40 -7.56 -1.74 12.05
C ASP A 40 -7.97 -0.52 11.22
N ARG A 41 -8.93 0.24 11.72
CA ARG A 41 -9.45 1.44 11.12
C ARG A 41 -9.14 2.65 11.99
N TYR A 42 -8.47 3.63 11.45
CA TYR A 42 -8.24 4.90 12.12
C TYR A 42 -9.27 5.95 11.69
N ASN A 43 -9.95 6.55 12.64
CA ASN A 43 -10.84 7.68 12.41
C ASN A 43 -10.09 8.98 12.63
N GLN A 44 -9.70 9.65 11.56
CA GLN A 44 -8.94 10.90 11.62
C GLN A 44 -9.70 12.07 12.25
N ASN A 45 -11.03 12.09 12.17
CA ASN A 45 -11.82 13.18 12.71
C ASN A 45 -11.96 13.11 14.23
N GLU A 46 -11.89 11.92 14.79
CA GLU A 46 -12.09 11.64 16.21
C GLU A 46 -10.81 11.17 16.90
N ASP A 47 -9.71 11.04 16.14
CA ASP A 47 -8.36 10.65 16.57
C ASP A 47 -8.33 9.35 17.39
N TYR A 48 -9.09 8.33 16.95
CA TYR A 48 -9.10 7.03 17.60
C TYR A 48 -9.02 5.86 16.63
N TRP A 49 -8.65 4.69 17.16
CA TRP A 49 -8.55 3.43 16.44
C TRP A 49 -9.74 2.52 16.72
N ASP A 50 -10.43 2.09 15.66
CA ASP A 50 -11.36 0.97 15.70
C ASP A 50 -10.64 -0.32 15.33
N LYS A 51 -10.79 -1.35 16.14
CA LYS A 51 -10.28 -2.69 15.78
C LYS A 51 -11.18 -3.32 14.73
N GLY A 52 -10.58 -3.72 13.62
CA GLY A 52 -11.24 -4.55 12.62
C GLY A 52 -11.47 -5.97 13.16
N ASN A 53 -12.45 -6.64 12.57
CA ASN A 53 -12.84 -7.99 12.98
C ASN A 53 -12.20 -9.10 12.14
N LEU A 54 -11.11 -8.83 11.40
CA LEU A 54 -10.41 -9.85 10.67
C LEU A 54 -9.40 -10.57 11.61
N TYR A 55 -9.91 -11.47 12.44
CA TYR A 55 -9.06 -12.34 13.25
C TYR A 55 -8.84 -13.67 12.52
N GLN A 56 -7.66 -13.85 11.92
CA GLN A 56 -7.27 -15.12 11.30
C GLN A 56 -5.84 -15.55 11.70
N PRO A 57 -5.68 -16.65 12.40
CA PRO A 57 -4.47 -16.96 13.16
C PRO A 57 -3.26 -17.45 12.36
N ARG A 58 -3.18 -17.33 11.02
CA ARG A 58 -2.09 -17.97 10.27
C ARG A 58 -1.56 -17.25 9.02
N TYR A 59 -2.12 -16.13 8.61
CA TYR A 59 -1.74 -15.51 7.33
C TYR A 59 -1.14 -14.12 7.52
N ASN A 60 0.06 -13.90 6.99
CA ASN A 60 0.65 -12.55 6.94
C ASN A 60 -0.01 -11.77 5.81
N LEU A 61 -0.88 -10.84 6.15
CA LEU A 61 -1.48 -9.90 5.22
C LEU A 61 -0.44 -8.88 4.73
N ARG A 62 -0.58 -8.39 3.50
CA ARG A 62 0.48 -7.60 2.85
C ARG A 62 -0.01 -6.44 2.00
N GLY A 63 -1.15 -6.57 1.34
CA GLY A 63 -1.73 -5.54 0.49
C GLY A 63 -3.20 -5.35 0.81
N ILE A 64 -3.70 -4.13 0.65
CA ILE A 64 -5.10 -3.79 0.76
C ILE A 64 -5.49 -2.83 -0.38
N ALA A 65 -6.67 -2.99 -0.93
CA ALA A 65 -7.24 -2.08 -1.90
C ALA A 65 -8.72 -1.84 -1.62
N SER A 66 -9.17 -0.62 -1.88
CA SER A 66 -10.58 -0.22 -1.84
C SER A 66 -11.09 0.09 -3.25
N ASN A 67 -12.35 -0.24 -3.53
CA ASN A 67 -13.01 0.19 -4.76
C ASN A 67 -13.70 1.56 -4.63
N ASN A 68 -13.33 2.36 -3.64
CA ASN A 68 -13.94 3.65 -3.32
C ASN A 68 -15.42 3.56 -2.94
N SER A 69 -15.86 2.40 -2.47
CA SER A 69 -17.18 2.15 -1.89
C SER A 69 -17.03 1.25 -0.64
N SER A 70 -17.96 0.36 -0.39
CA SER A 70 -17.90 -0.53 0.79
C SER A 70 -16.96 -1.72 0.66
N GLU A 71 -16.38 -1.94 -0.52
CA GLU A 71 -15.57 -3.12 -0.77
C GLU A 71 -14.08 -2.88 -0.51
N LEU A 72 -13.50 -3.80 0.24
CA LEU A 72 -12.07 -3.88 0.51
C LEU A 72 -11.57 -5.26 0.11
N ILE A 73 -10.40 -5.31 -0.49
CA ILE A 73 -9.65 -6.54 -0.73
C ILE A 73 -8.35 -6.50 0.06
N VAL A 74 -8.05 -7.56 0.78
CA VAL A 74 -6.76 -7.75 1.46
C VAL A 74 -6.09 -8.99 0.91
N VAL A 75 -4.80 -8.88 0.59
CA VAL A 75 -4.00 -9.99 0.08
C VAL A 75 -2.80 -10.31 0.98
N GLY A 76 -2.25 -11.52 0.84
CA GLY A 76 -1.14 -11.90 1.72
C GLY A 76 -0.43 -13.18 1.36
N GLN A 77 0.11 -13.82 2.40
CA GLN A 77 0.85 -15.06 2.30
C GLN A 77 -0.01 -16.21 1.76
N ASP A 78 0.61 -17.16 1.07
CA ASP A 78 -0.03 -18.36 0.53
C ASP A 78 -1.23 -18.05 -0.37
N CYS A 79 -1.13 -16.97 -1.16
CA CYS A 79 -2.18 -16.46 -2.04
C CYS A 79 -3.49 -16.13 -1.32
N THR A 80 -3.40 -15.80 -0.03
CA THR A 80 -4.56 -15.40 0.77
C THR A 80 -5.22 -14.16 0.22
N ILE A 81 -6.55 -14.20 0.05
CA ILE A 81 -7.39 -13.09 -0.38
C ILE A 81 -8.61 -13.04 0.52
N TRP A 82 -8.88 -11.89 1.13
CA TRP A 82 -10.08 -11.61 1.90
C TRP A 82 -10.80 -10.41 1.31
N GLN A 83 -12.13 -10.51 1.23
CA GLN A 83 -13.00 -9.44 0.76
C GLN A 83 -13.93 -9.02 1.89
N SER A 84 -14.08 -7.71 2.04
CA SER A 84 -15.19 -7.11 2.81
C SER A 84 -16.09 -6.36 1.84
N SER A 85 -17.39 -6.41 2.05
CA SER A 85 -18.40 -5.61 1.33
C SER A 85 -19.12 -4.60 2.24
N ASP A 86 -18.67 -4.46 3.47
CA ASP A 86 -19.30 -3.67 4.53
C ASP A 86 -18.29 -2.80 5.29
N TYR A 87 -17.31 -2.24 4.55
CA TYR A 87 -16.29 -1.36 5.14
C TYR A 87 -15.41 -2.05 6.20
N GLY A 88 -15.02 -3.30 5.96
CA GLY A 88 -14.13 -4.05 6.86
C GLY A 88 -14.79 -4.54 8.16
N LEU A 89 -16.11 -4.48 8.29
CA LEU A 89 -16.82 -4.99 9.45
C LEU A 89 -16.88 -6.52 9.45
N THR A 90 -17.09 -7.11 8.27
CA THR A 90 -17.02 -8.57 8.07
C THR A 90 -16.14 -8.91 6.85
N TRP A 91 -15.58 -10.11 6.85
CA TRP A 91 -14.64 -10.55 5.83
C TRP A 91 -14.92 -11.96 5.35
N ASP A 92 -14.97 -12.13 4.03
CA ASP A 92 -15.11 -13.39 3.35
C ASP A 92 -13.78 -13.86 2.75
N ASN A 93 -13.45 -15.13 2.91
CA ASN A 93 -12.27 -15.72 2.27
C ASN A 93 -12.54 -15.92 0.77
N ARG A 94 -11.72 -15.30 -0.07
CA ARG A 94 -11.75 -15.38 -1.53
C ARG A 94 -10.45 -15.96 -2.09
N THR A 95 -9.74 -16.72 -1.31
CA THR A 95 -8.46 -17.34 -1.73
C THR A 95 -8.62 -17.96 -3.11
N SER A 96 -7.76 -17.57 -4.03
CA SER A 96 -7.88 -17.93 -5.44
C SER A 96 -7.95 -19.44 -5.61
N GLY A 97 -9.04 -19.92 -6.19
CA GLY A 97 -9.32 -21.35 -6.39
C GLY A 97 -8.43 -22.06 -7.40
N ASN A 98 -7.38 -21.43 -7.91
CA ASN A 98 -6.46 -21.94 -8.92
C ASN A 98 -5.26 -22.72 -8.38
N GLY A 99 -5.28 -23.07 -7.08
CA GLY A 99 -4.20 -23.86 -6.44
C GLY A 99 -2.88 -23.10 -6.23
N ASN A 100 -2.90 -21.79 -6.35
CA ASN A 100 -1.73 -20.96 -6.14
C ASN A 100 -1.43 -20.83 -4.64
N THR A 101 -0.18 -21.11 -4.26
CA THR A 101 0.30 -20.99 -2.87
C THR A 101 1.39 -19.93 -2.72
N THR A 102 1.57 -19.10 -3.74
CA THR A 102 2.58 -18.04 -3.74
C THR A 102 2.09 -16.80 -3.01
N ASN A 103 3.01 -16.09 -2.35
CA ASN A 103 2.66 -14.88 -1.63
C ASN A 103 2.27 -13.76 -2.59
N LEU A 104 1.14 -13.12 -2.33
CA LEU A 104 0.80 -11.83 -2.89
C LEU A 104 1.43 -10.72 -2.04
N TRP A 105 1.90 -9.67 -2.71
CA TRP A 105 2.59 -8.57 -2.05
C TRP A 105 1.77 -7.29 -2.04
N GLU A 106 1.07 -7.04 -3.13
CA GLU A 106 0.31 -5.84 -3.34
C GLU A 106 -0.96 -6.12 -4.13
N VAL A 107 -1.98 -5.31 -3.90
CA VAL A 107 -3.23 -5.28 -4.66
C VAL A 107 -3.69 -3.85 -4.84
N GLU A 108 -4.13 -3.50 -6.04
CA GLU A 108 -4.75 -2.22 -6.35
C GLU A 108 -6.10 -2.38 -7.04
N TYR A 109 -7.01 -1.42 -6.81
CA TYR A 109 -8.24 -1.30 -7.57
C TYR A 109 -8.09 -0.23 -8.65
N ILE A 110 -8.08 -0.66 -9.90
CA ILE A 110 -7.72 0.19 -11.04
C ILE A 110 -8.78 0.04 -12.13
N SER A 111 -9.42 1.15 -12.49
CA SER A 111 -10.36 1.20 -13.64
C SER A 111 -11.46 0.12 -13.61
N GLY A 112 -11.95 -0.23 -12.44
CA GLY A 112 -13.00 -1.22 -12.26
C GLY A 112 -12.50 -2.64 -11.99
N ASN A 113 -11.18 -2.86 -11.93
CA ASN A 113 -10.58 -4.17 -11.68
C ASN A 113 -9.62 -4.14 -10.50
N TYR A 114 -9.59 -5.21 -9.73
CA TYR A 114 -8.52 -5.50 -8.79
C TYR A 114 -7.36 -6.17 -9.54
N VAL A 115 -6.15 -5.71 -9.27
CA VAL A 115 -4.92 -6.31 -9.81
C VAL A 115 -3.97 -6.58 -8.65
N ALA A 116 -3.59 -7.83 -8.45
CA ALA A 116 -2.64 -8.20 -7.40
C ALA A 116 -1.37 -8.81 -7.99
N VAL A 117 -0.23 -8.47 -7.38
CA VAL A 117 1.09 -8.95 -7.79
C VAL A 117 1.82 -9.63 -6.63
N GLY A 118 2.79 -10.50 -6.95
CA GLY A 118 3.43 -11.24 -5.88
C GLY A 118 4.69 -12.00 -6.26
N HIS A 119 4.98 -13.00 -5.44
CA HIS A 119 6.15 -13.84 -5.57
C HIS A 119 6.11 -14.64 -6.87
N SER A 120 7.29 -15.04 -7.39
CA SER A 120 7.41 -15.85 -8.61
C SER A 120 6.78 -15.21 -9.86
N GLY A 121 6.64 -13.88 -9.89
CA GLY A 121 6.08 -13.13 -11.01
C GLY A 121 4.55 -13.27 -11.15
N ILE A 122 3.85 -13.71 -10.10
CA ILE A 122 2.40 -13.85 -10.17
C ILE A 122 1.74 -12.48 -10.39
N ILE A 123 0.77 -12.47 -11.30
CA ILE A 123 -0.22 -11.39 -11.49
C ILE A 123 -1.58 -12.06 -11.57
N ILE A 124 -2.53 -11.60 -10.77
CA ILE A 124 -3.93 -12.03 -10.80
C ILE A 124 -4.84 -10.82 -10.88
N THR A 125 -5.98 -10.97 -11.52
CA THR A 125 -6.97 -9.90 -11.67
C THR A 125 -8.36 -10.37 -11.34
N SER A 126 -9.21 -9.46 -10.87
CA SER A 126 -10.63 -9.71 -10.59
C SER A 126 -11.45 -8.45 -10.84
N ASP A 127 -12.63 -8.58 -11.42
CA ASP A 127 -13.59 -7.48 -11.60
C ASP A 127 -14.61 -7.41 -10.46
N ASP A 128 -14.75 -8.49 -9.69
CA ASP A 128 -15.73 -8.62 -8.61
C ASP A 128 -15.11 -8.85 -7.21
N GLY A 129 -13.78 -8.98 -7.12
CA GLY A 129 -13.07 -9.34 -5.90
C GLY A 129 -13.31 -10.77 -5.42
N ILE A 130 -14.14 -11.56 -6.12
CA ILE A 130 -14.56 -12.91 -5.77
C ILE A 130 -13.84 -13.95 -6.62
N THR A 131 -13.88 -13.75 -7.93
CA THR A 131 -13.27 -14.64 -8.92
C THR A 131 -11.97 -14.03 -9.43
N TRP A 132 -10.87 -14.78 -9.35
CA TRP A 132 -9.55 -14.30 -9.69
C TRP A 132 -8.91 -15.09 -10.84
N ASP A 133 -8.48 -14.38 -11.85
CA ASP A 133 -7.82 -14.91 -13.03
C ASP A 133 -6.31 -14.76 -12.99
N ASN A 134 -5.58 -15.82 -13.31
CA ASN A 134 -4.13 -15.74 -13.50
C ASN A 134 -3.78 -15.03 -14.81
N ARG A 135 -2.78 -14.14 -14.75
CA ARG A 135 -2.20 -13.47 -15.92
C ARG A 135 -0.74 -13.90 -16.11
N THR A 136 -0.32 -14.01 -17.36
CA THR A 136 1.05 -14.37 -17.69
C THR A 136 1.94 -13.14 -17.66
N SER A 137 2.78 -13.01 -16.65
CA SER A 137 3.74 -11.90 -16.53
C SER A 137 4.98 -12.04 -17.42
N GLY A 138 5.32 -13.27 -17.83
CA GLY A 138 6.55 -13.56 -18.57
C GLY A 138 7.82 -13.58 -17.70
N VAL A 139 7.71 -13.39 -16.37
CA VAL A 139 8.84 -13.39 -15.44
C VAL A 139 8.60 -14.36 -14.27
N THR A 140 9.70 -14.80 -13.62
CA THR A 140 9.65 -15.69 -12.45
C THR A 140 10.20 -15.02 -11.18
N VAL A 141 10.62 -13.76 -11.27
CA VAL A 141 11.11 -12.98 -10.14
C VAL A 141 9.96 -12.34 -9.40
N PRO A 142 10.09 -12.08 -8.08
CA PRO A 142 9.07 -11.39 -7.31
C PRO A 142 8.73 -10.00 -7.87
N LEU A 143 7.43 -9.74 -8.02
CA LEU A 143 6.85 -8.42 -8.24
C LEU A 143 6.42 -7.86 -6.88
N ARG A 144 6.65 -6.56 -6.65
CA ARG A 144 6.48 -5.95 -5.34
C ARG A 144 5.54 -4.77 -5.33
N GLY A 145 5.47 -4.06 -6.43
CA GLY A 145 4.63 -2.88 -6.60
C GLY A 145 3.86 -2.93 -7.89
N ILE A 146 2.66 -2.35 -7.89
CA ILE A 146 1.84 -2.14 -9.07
C ILE A 146 1.16 -0.79 -8.98
N THR A 147 1.03 -0.10 -10.10
CA THR A 147 0.28 1.15 -10.19
C THR A 147 -0.30 1.35 -11.60
N PHE A 148 -1.19 2.34 -11.73
CA PHE A 148 -1.76 2.72 -13.02
C PHE A 148 -1.72 4.24 -13.19
N GLY A 149 -1.34 4.66 -14.35
CA GLY A 149 -1.38 6.06 -14.75
C GLY A 149 -1.14 6.21 -16.24
N ASN A 150 -1.52 7.34 -16.80
CA ASN A 150 -1.35 7.61 -18.22
C ASN A 150 -1.76 6.42 -19.12
N SER A 151 -2.92 5.77 -18.81
CA SER A 151 -3.46 4.58 -19.50
C SER A 151 -2.53 3.35 -19.51
N THR A 152 -1.57 3.29 -18.59
CA THR A 152 -0.57 2.21 -18.50
C THR A 152 -0.51 1.65 -17.08
N TYR A 153 -0.63 0.32 -16.95
CA TYR A 153 -0.28 -0.42 -15.75
C TYR A 153 1.23 -0.59 -15.70
N VAL A 154 1.82 -0.39 -14.55
CA VAL A 154 3.26 -0.61 -14.31
C VAL A 154 3.43 -1.48 -13.09
N ALA A 155 4.05 -2.64 -13.25
CA ALA A 155 4.44 -3.50 -12.13
C ALA A 155 5.97 -3.55 -12.03
N VAL A 156 6.48 -3.45 -10.80
CA VAL A 156 7.93 -3.45 -10.53
C VAL A 156 8.34 -4.55 -9.56
N GLY A 157 9.61 -4.91 -9.58
CA GLY A 157 10.07 -5.97 -8.69
C GLY A 157 11.58 -6.18 -8.66
N ARG A 158 11.94 -7.42 -8.31
CA ARG A 158 13.33 -7.82 -8.10
C ARG A 158 14.14 -7.70 -9.39
N SER A 159 15.44 -7.39 -9.22
CA SER A 159 16.42 -7.25 -10.32
C SER A 159 16.02 -6.19 -11.36
N GLY A 160 15.42 -5.10 -10.89
CA GLY A 160 15.00 -3.99 -11.73
C GLY A 160 13.89 -4.33 -12.73
N THR A 161 13.13 -5.39 -12.44
CA THR A 161 12.00 -5.78 -13.29
C THR A 161 10.97 -4.67 -13.34
N VAL A 162 10.60 -4.29 -14.56
CA VAL A 162 9.47 -3.41 -14.87
C VAL A 162 8.62 -4.09 -15.95
N LEU A 163 7.35 -4.28 -15.66
CA LEU A 163 6.36 -4.78 -16.60
C LEU A 163 5.34 -3.69 -16.88
N THR A 164 4.86 -3.60 -18.10
CA THR A 164 3.77 -2.69 -18.46
C THR A 164 2.66 -3.43 -19.17
N SER A 165 1.42 -2.95 -18.99
CA SER A 165 0.23 -3.41 -19.68
C SER A 165 -0.72 -2.24 -19.93
N THR A 166 -1.55 -2.32 -20.96
CA THR A 166 -2.64 -1.37 -21.23
C THR A 166 -4.02 -1.95 -20.88
N ASP A 167 -4.08 -3.26 -20.59
CA ASP A 167 -5.32 -4.00 -20.39
C ASP A 167 -5.33 -4.87 -19.10
N SER A 168 -4.26 -4.84 -18.31
CA SER A 168 -3.99 -5.71 -17.15
C SER A 168 -3.92 -7.23 -17.45
N ILE A 169 -4.05 -7.62 -18.71
CA ILE A 169 -4.09 -9.01 -19.17
C ILE A 169 -2.76 -9.39 -19.83
N SER A 170 -2.31 -8.57 -20.79
CA SER A 170 -1.11 -8.78 -21.59
C SER A 170 0.03 -7.91 -21.05
N TRP A 171 1.08 -8.54 -20.56
CA TRP A 171 2.20 -7.85 -19.91
C TRP A 171 3.47 -7.88 -20.76
N THR A 172 4.17 -6.77 -20.83
CA THR A 172 5.42 -6.61 -21.56
C THR A 172 6.54 -6.24 -20.61
N LEU A 173 7.60 -7.07 -20.62
CA LEU A 173 8.83 -6.79 -19.86
C LEU A 173 9.58 -5.61 -20.49
N ARG A 174 9.91 -4.61 -19.67
CA ARG A 174 10.80 -3.51 -20.04
C ARG A 174 12.22 -3.83 -19.57
N SER A 175 13.18 -3.75 -20.46
CA SER A 175 14.56 -4.15 -20.19
C SER A 175 15.45 -2.99 -19.77
N ASN A 176 16.50 -3.30 -19.00
CA ASN A 176 17.62 -2.39 -18.68
C ASN A 176 17.26 -1.11 -17.91
N VAL A 177 16.23 -1.16 -17.08
CA VAL A 177 15.85 0.00 -16.26
C VAL A 177 16.85 0.19 -15.11
N THR A 178 17.11 -0.86 -14.35
CA THR A 178 18.09 -0.92 -13.26
C THR A 178 18.40 -2.39 -12.92
N THR A 179 19.42 -2.64 -12.11
CA THR A 179 19.69 -3.98 -11.53
C THR A 179 19.17 -4.09 -10.10
N GLU A 180 18.77 -2.97 -9.51
CA GLU A 180 18.34 -2.90 -8.12
C GLU A 180 16.94 -3.48 -7.94
N PHE A 181 16.64 -3.90 -6.72
CA PHE A 181 15.31 -4.37 -6.37
C PHE A 181 14.40 -3.16 -6.17
N LEU A 182 13.41 -2.98 -7.03
CA LEU A 182 12.36 -2.00 -6.90
C LEU A 182 11.31 -2.51 -5.90
N CYS A 183 11.04 -1.72 -4.86
CA CYS A 183 10.17 -2.08 -3.74
C CYS A 183 8.76 -1.53 -3.89
N GLY A 184 8.61 -0.32 -4.41
CA GLY A 184 7.35 0.37 -4.63
C GLY A 184 7.35 1.12 -5.96
N VAL A 185 6.17 1.38 -6.49
CA VAL A 185 5.94 2.23 -7.66
C VAL A 185 4.59 2.93 -7.54
N SER A 186 4.55 4.23 -7.78
CA SER A 186 3.32 5.02 -7.74
C SER A 186 3.24 5.97 -8.93
N TYR A 187 2.03 6.27 -9.40
CA TYR A 187 1.76 7.31 -10.39
C TYR A 187 1.31 8.57 -9.68
N LEU A 188 2.21 9.54 -9.60
CA LEU A 188 2.05 10.73 -8.78
C LEU A 188 2.28 11.98 -9.62
N ASN A 189 1.33 12.91 -9.64
CA ASN A 189 1.46 14.18 -10.36
C ASN A 189 2.01 14.00 -11.78
N GLU A 190 1.33 13.14 -12.55
CA GLU A 190 1.60 12.83 -13.97
C GLU A 190 2.95 12.13 -14.25
N LYS A 191 3.56 11.52 -13.23
CA LYS A 191 4.80 10.74 -13.36
C LYS A 191 4.69 9.40 -12.63
N PHE A 192 5.25 8.37 -13.20
CA PHE A 192 5.59 7.15 -12.49
C PHE A 192 6.87 7.37 -11.71
N ILE A 193 6.89 6.98 -10.46
CA ILE A 193 8.08 7.03 -9.61
C ILE A 193 8.24 5.67 -8.97
N ALA A 194 9.40 5.04 -9.16
CA ALA A 194 9.76 3.77 -8.56
C ALA A 194 10.87 3.96 -7.55
N VAL A 195 10.75 3.30 -6.40
CA VAL A 195 11.73 3.34 -5.31
C VAL A 195 12.18 1.94 -4.94
N GLY A 196 13.38 1.81 -4.35
CA GLY A 196 13.90 0.51 -4.09
C GLY A 196 15.15 0.46 -3.21
N LYS A 197 15.85 -0.68 -3.31
CA LYS A 197 17.07 -0.93 -2.55
C LYS A 197 18.17 0.08 -2.85
N ASN A 198 19.07 0.25 -1.86
CA ASN A 198 20.23 1.13 -1.95
C ASN A 198 19.86 2.57 -2.34
N GLY A 199 18.68 3.05 -1.91
CA GLY A 199 18.20 4.40 -2.23
C GLY A 199 17.82 4.57 -3.70
N SER A 200 17.58 3.49 -4.44
CA SER A 200 17.15 3.57 -5.85
C SER A 200 15.88 4.40 -5.99
N LEU A 201 15.91 5.33 -6.91
CA LEU A 201 14.81 6.21 -7.26
C LEU A 201 14.82 6.46 -8.77
N LEU A 202 13.71 6.13 -9.42
CA LEU A 202 13.54 6.26 -10.87
C LEU A 202 12.25 7.00 -11.18
N THR A 203 12.25 7.76 -12.26
CA THR A 203 11.06 8.47 -12.75
C THR A 203 10.80 8.13 -14.22
N SER A 204 9.53 8.13 -14.60
CA SER A 204 9.08 7.93 -15.98
C SER A 204 7.78 8.70 -16.24
N THR A 205 7.55 9.15 -17.45
CA THR A 205 6.28 9.76 -17.87
C THR A 205 5.38 8.76 -18.61
N ASP A 206 5.95 7.67 -19.12
CA ASP A 206 5.26 6.70 -19.98
C ASP A 206 5.24 5.28 -19.40
N GLY A 207 5.96 5.03 -18.27
CA GLY A 207 6.14 3.72 -17.66
C GLY A 207 7.10 2.80 -18.44
N ILE A 208 7.64 3.28 -19.58
CA ILE A 208 8.48 2.50 -20.50
C ILE A 208 9.94 2.94 -20.40
N THR A 209 10.16 4.24 -20.50
CA THR A 209 11.49 4.87 -20.42
C THR A 209 11.66 5.44 -19.03
N TRP A 210 12.75 5.08 -18.36
CA TRP A 210 13.01 5.43 -16.98
C TRP A 210 14.33 6.18 -16.80
N ASP A 211 14.28 7.26 -16.04
CA ASP A 211 15.45 8.04 -15.63
C ASP A 211 15.82 7.71 -14.20
N ASN A 212 17.10 7.36 -13.98
CA ASN A 212 17.64 7.21 -12.63
C ASN A 212 17.83 8.59 -11.99
N LYS A 213 17.35 8.75 -10.76
CA LYS A 213 17.49 9.97 -9.97
C LYS A 213 18.38 9.70 -8.75
N THR A 214 19.06 10.74 -8.30
CA THR A 214 19.94 10.65 -7.11
C THR A 214 19.11 10.97 -5.87
N SER A 215 18.84 9.95 -5.04
CA SER A 215 18.11 10.14 -3.78
C SER A 215 18.97 10.76 -2.66
N GLY A 216 20.29 10.71 -2.79
CA GLY A 216 21.25 11.18 -1.76
C GLY A 216 21.45 10.23 -0.58
N ILE A 217 20.84 9.04 -0.61
CA ILE A 217 20.91 8.05 0.47
C ILE A 217 21.30 6.66 -0.08
N SER A 218 21.70 5.77 0.82
CA SER A 218 22.01 4.36 0.50
C SER A 218 21.12 3.36 1.24
N THR A 219 20.21 3.83 2.07
CA THR A 219 19.19 2.98 2.72
C THR A 219 18.10 2.58 1.74
N ASP A 220 17.48 1.43 1.97
CA ASP A 220 16.37 0.96 1.14
C ASP A 220 15.17 1.89 1.28
N LEU A 221 14.62 2.33 0.16
CA LEU A 221 13.31 2.96 0.07
C LEU A 221 12.25 1.88 -0.16
N LYS A 222 11.07 2.05 0.40
CA LYS A 222 9.97 1.09 0.35
C LYS A 222 8.79 1.59 -0.44
N GLU A 223 8.36 2.83 -0.18
CA GLU A 223 7.18 3.41 -0.79
C GLU A 223 7.35 4.93 -0.97
N ILE A 224 6.51 5.52 -1.83
CA ILE A 224 6.50 6.94 -2.15
C ILE A 224 5.07 7.46 -2.31
N SER A 225 4.80 8.65 -1.80
CA SER A 225 3.52 9.34 -1.97
C SER A 225 3.72 10.80 -2.34
N TYR A 226 2.64 11.48 -2.77
CA TYR A 226 2.63 12.89 -3.12
C TYR A 226 1.42 13.60 -2.56
N GLY A 227 1.64 14.73 -1.94
CA GLY A 227 0.58 15.59 -1.44
C GLY A 227 1.08 16.99 -1.12
N ASN A 228 0.20 17.98 -1.13
CA ASN A 228 0.51 19.37 -0.82
C ASN A 228 1.72 19.92 -1.61
N GLY A 229 1.96 19.41 -2.85
CA GLY A 229 3.08 19.82 -3.67
C GLY A 229 4.43 19.16 -3.34
N VAL A 230 4.45 18.16 -2.46
CA VAL A 230 5.66 17.50 -1.97
C VAL A 230 5.59 15.99 -2.23
N TYR A 231 6.64 15.43 -2.80
CA TYR A 231 6.89 13.99 -2.87
C TYR A 231 7.60 13.55 -1.60
N VAL A 232 7.18 12.46 -1.01
CA VAL A 232 7.80 11.89 0.19
C VAL A 232 8.03 10.40 -0.04
N ALA A 233 9.28 9.95 0.09
CA ALA A 233 9.62 8.53 0.07
C ALA A 233 10.14 8.09 1.44
N VAL A 234 9.77 6.88 1.84
CA VAL A 234 10.09 6.32 3.15
C VAL A 234 10.79 4.97 3.02
N GLY A 235 11.51 4.57 4.06
CA GLY A 235 12.26 3.33 4.01
C GLY A 235 12.81 2.83 5.34
N ASN A 236 13.85 2.01 5.23
CA ASN A 236 14.51 1.40 6.38
C ASN A 236 15.11 2.47 7.31
N ASP A 237 15.31 2.10 8.57
CA ASP A 237 16.05 2.89 9.59
C ASP A 237 15.46 4.31 9.80
N GLY A 238 14.14 4.45 9.70
CA GLY A 238 13.47 5.75 9.85
C GLY A 238 13.69 6.70 8.68
N THR A 239 14.22 6.21 7.57
CA THR A 239 14.49 7.03 6.39
C THR A 239 13.23 7.69 5.87
N ILE A 240 13.25 9.01 5.81
CA ILE A 240 12.27 9.85 5.09
C ILE A 240 13.07 10.83 4.23
N ILE A 241 12.74 10.89 2.95
CA ILE A 241 13.26 11.91 2.03
C ILE A 241 12.10 12.62 1.35
N SER A 242 12.23 13.89 1.08
CA SER A 242 11.20 14.66 0.37
C SER A 242 11.77 15.53 -0.73
N SER A 243 10.94 15.83 -1.73
CA SER A 243 11.26 16.64 -2.90
C SER A 243 10.02 17.40 -3.38
N THR A 244 10.20 18.55 -4.00
CA THR A 244 9.13 19.29 -4.69
C THR A 244 9.18 19.13 -6.21
N ASP A 245 10.29 18.59 -6.74
CA ASP A 245 10.58 18.55 -8.18
C ASP A 245 10.96 17.16 -8.73
N THR A 246 11.16 16.17 -7.85
CA THR A 246 11.68 14.83 -8.14
C THR A 246 13.16 14.77 -8.53
N GLU A 247 13.84 15.91 -8.56
CA GLU A 247 15.26 16.05 -8.94
C GLU A 247 16.16 16.24 -7.70
N THR A 248 15.70 17.08 -6.75
CA THR A 248 16.44 17.38 -5.53
C THR A 248 15.73 16.75 -4.33
N TRP A 249 16.39 15.83 -3.65
CA TRP A 249 15.86 15.14 -2.48
C TRP A 249 16.57 15.54 -1.20
N THR A 250 15.80 15.75 -0.14
CA THR A 250 16.30 16.17 1.17
C THR A 250 15.85 15.18 2.24
N SER A 251 16.79 14.68 3.04
CA SER A 251 16.48 13.84 4.21
C SER A 251 15.70 14.61 5.25
N ARG A 252 14.74 13.92 5.90
CA ARG A 252 13.91 14.45 6.98
C ARG A 252 14.12 13.64 8.24
N ASP A 253 14.14 14.32 9.36
CA ASP A 253 14.25 13.73 10.69
C ASP A 253 12.85 13.51 11.30
N GLY A 254 12.77 12.77 12.40
CA GLY A 254 11.56 12.62 13.20
C GLY A 254 10.99 11.22 13.24
N ALA A 255 11.52 10.28 12.46
CA ALA A 255 11.10 8.88 12.49
C ALA A 255 12.24 7.94 12.91
N SER A 256 11.88 6.75 13.38
CA SER A 256 12.80 5.68 13.76
C SER A 256 12.27 4.32 13.34
N GLY A 257 13.15 3.33 13.23
CA GLY A 257 12.79 1.99 12.78
C GLY A 257 12.46 1.93 11.30
N ASN A 258 11.97 0.80 10.84
CA ASN A 258 11.63 0.64 9.44
C ASN A 258 10.26 1.22 9.16
N LEU A 259 10.18 2.07 8.14
CA LEU A 259 8.96 2.58 7.56
C LEU A 259 8.66 1.78 6.29
N TRP A 260 7.47 1.23 6.20
CA TRP A 260 7.14 0.30 5.14
C TRP A 260 6.24 0.90 4.09
N ALA A 261 5.45 1.90 4.49
CA ALA A 261 4.54 2.59 3.62
C ALA A 261 4.35 4.04 3.98
N ILE A 262 3.88 4.77 2.99
CA ILE A 262 3.44 6.15 3.14
C ILE A 262 2.28 6.41 2.22
N ASP A 263 1.33 7.22 2.69
CA ASP A 263 0.36 7.80 1.81
C ASP A 263 -0.13 9.17 2.27
N PHE A 264 -0.86 9.86 1.38
CA PHE A 264 -1.35 11.21 1.60
C PHE A 264 -2.85 11.31 1.35
N GLY A 265 -3.58 11.85 2.30
CA GLY A 265 -4.98 12.18 2.14
C GLY A 265 -5.50 13.14 3.20
N ASN A 266 -6.59 13.81 2.86
CA ASN A 266 -7.17 14.85 3.70
C ASN A 266 -6.15 15.87 4.23
N GLY A 267 -5.18 16.24 3.37
CA GLY A 267 -4.13 17.18 3.72
C GLY A 267 -3.03 16.65 4.64
N THR A 268 -2.93 15.33 4.82
CA THR A 268 -2.04 14.69 5.79
C THR A 268 -1.30 13.53 5.17
N PHE A 269 0.02 13.50 5.37
CA PHE A 269 0.82 12.28 5.17
C PHE A 269 0.77 11.41 6.40
N LEU A 270 0.64 10.11 6.20
CA LEU A 270 0.83 9.10 7.22
C LEU A 270 1.84 8.07 6.74
N THR A 271 2.74 7.67 7.61
CA THR A 271 3.69 6.58 7.36
C THR A 271 3.77 5.68 8.56
N GLY A 272 4.08 4.43 8.33
CA GLY A 272 4.11 3.46 9.40
C GLY A 272 5.10 2.33 9.21
N GLY A 273 5.44 1.74 10.34
CA GLY A 273 6.33 0.60 10.47
C GLY A 273 6.17 0.00 11.86
N ASN A 274 7.20 0.14 12.69
CA ASN A 274 7.07 -0.18 14.12
C ASN A 274 6.23 0.87 14.85
N ASP A 275 6.26 2.10 14.39
CA ASP A 275 5.51 3.26 14.89
C ASP A 275 4.78 3.94 13.74
N ILE A 276 3.82 4.81 14.08
CA ILE A 276 3.06 5.64 13.13
C ILE A 276 3.53 7.08 13.24
N TYR A 277 3.79 7.68 12.10
CA TYR A 277 4.17 9.07 11.99
C TYR A 277 3.21 9.83 11.08
N ARG A 278 2.94 11.08 11.45
CA ARG A 278 2.07 12.00 10.73
C ARG A 278 2.82 13.25 10.33
N SER A 279 2.54 13.77 9.14
CA SER A 279 3.02 15.07 8.68
C SER A 279 1.95 15.78 7.87
N TYR A 280 1.87 17.12 7.99
CA TYR A 280 0.98 17.96 7.18
C TYR A 280 1.71 18.60 6.00
N ASP A 281 3.04 18.63 6.05
CA ASP A 281 3.89 19.33 5.08
C ASP A 281 4.92 18.41 4.37
N GLY A 282 4.99 17.13 4.77
CA GLY A 282 5.99 16.18 4.28
C GLY A 282 7.42 16.48 4.77
N ILE A 283 7.57 17.40 5.72
CA ILE A 283 8.87 17.89 6.23
C ILE A 283 9.00 17.60 7.72
N THR A 284 7.98 17.96 8.50
CA THR A 284 7.94 17.81 9.95
C THR A 284 7.07 16.61 10.31
N TRP A 285 7.56 15.70 11.14
CA TRP A 285 6.92 14.44 11.46
C TRP A 285 6.67 14.26 12.96
N ASP A 286 5.41 13.97 13.30
CA ASP A 286 4.96 13.68 14.65
C ASP A 286 4.75 12.18 14.83
N ASN A 287 5.31 11.58 15.89
CA ASN A 287 4.97 10.22 16.29
C ASN A 287 3.59 10.23 16.96
N ILE A 288 2.63 9.51 16.37
CA ILE A 288 1.25 9.40 16.87
C ILE A 288 0.90 8.00 17.35
N SER A 289 1.89 7.15 17.58
CA SER A 289 1.70 5.79 18.07
C SER A 289 1.09 5.82 19.49
N SER A 290 -0.16 5.43 19.61
CA SER A 290 -0.85 5.33 20.91
C SER A 290 -0.53 4.03 21.65
N ASN A 291 0.07 3.04 20.97
CA ASN A 291 0.46 1.75 21.56
C ASN A 291 1.67 1.15 20.81
N PRO A 292 2.84 1.01 21.46
CA PRO A 292 4.08 0.52 20.83
C PRO A 292 4.08 -0.96 20.45
N ALA A 293 2.97 -1.68 20.62
CA ALA A 293 2.90 -3.12 20.37
C ALA A 293 2.35 -3.48 18.98
N GLN A 294 1.94 -2.53 18.17
CA GLN A 294 1.35 -2.78 16.84
C GLN A 294 2.23 -2.23 15.72
N ALA A 295 2.98 -3.11 15.07
CA ALA A 295 3.68 -2.77 13.84
C ALA A 295 2.66 -2.65 12.69
N ILE A 296 2.57 -1.47 12.10
CA ILE A 296 1.69 -1.17 10.97
C ILE A 296 2.35 -1.61 9.67
N LYS A 297 1.57 -2.19 8.79
CA LYS A 297 2.03 -2.68 7.49
C LYS A 297 1.31 -2.07 6.29
N TYR A 298 0.06 -1.60 6.48
CA TYR A 298 -0.75 -1.06 5.38
C TYR A 298 -1.66 0.06 5.85
N ILE A 299 -1.81 1.09 5.05
CA ILE A 299 -2.72 2.19 5.28
C ILE A 299 -3.45 2.46 3.97
N ASP A 300 -4.78 2.33 3.94
CA ASP A 300 -5.63 2.76 2.85
C ASP A 300 -6.56 3.88 3.34
N TYR A 301 -6.67 4.93 2.56
CA TYR A 301 -7.43 6.11 2.92
C TYR A 301 -8.67 6.21 2.05
N GLU A 302 -9.82 5.86 2.60
CA GLU A 302 -11.07 5.89 1.87
C GLU A 302 -11.94 7.10 2.21
N SER A 303 -12.47 7.76 1.19
CA SER A 303 -13.50 8.76 1.33
C SER A 303 -14.89 8.13 1.17
N GLN A 304 -15.68 8.09 2.24
CA GLN A 304 -16.97 7.44 2.24
C GLN A 304 -18.15 8.41 2.42
N LYS A 305 -19.22 8.21 1.62
CA LYS A 305 -20.55 8.75 1.91
C LYS A 305 -21.32 7.78 2.80
N TRP A 306 -21.40 8.06 4.09
CA TRP A 306 -22.26 7.33 5.01
C TRP A 306 -23.71 7.83 4.87
N LYS A 307 -24.67 6.92 4.66
CA LYS A 307 -26.08 7.21 4.85
C LYS A 307 -26.38 7.05 6.33
N SER A 308 -27.01 8.04 6.95
CA SER A 308 -27.36 8.11 8.37
C SER A 308 -28.24 6.94 8.88
N SER A 309 -28.73 6.07 7.99
CA SER A 309 -29.54 4.90 8.30
C SER A 309 -28.73 3.64 8.73
N GLN A 310 -27.41 3.69 8.72
CA GLN A 310 -26.53 2.53 9.03
C GLN A 310 -25.70 2.70 10.29
N LYS A 311 -26.10 3.56 11.24
CA LYS A 311 -25.49 3.54 12.57
C LYS A 311 -25.85 2.23 13.28
N PRO A 312 -24.89 1.35 13.64
CA PRO A 312 -25.16 0.31 14.62
C PRO A 312 -25.59 0.99 15.92
N GLN A 313 -26.74 0.63 16.46
CA GLN A 313 -27.13 1.10 17.78
C GLN A 313 -26.17 0.49 18.79
N LEU A 314 -25.51 1.30 19.58
CA LEU A 314 -24.61 0.91 20.68
C LEU A 314 -25.29 0.06 21.79
N ALA A 315 -26.55 -0.34 21.59
CA ALA A 315 -27.35 -1.11 22.55
C ALA A 315 -27.17 -2.63 22.47
N ASP A 316 -26.54 -3.17 21.42
CA ASP A 316 -26.45 -4.61 21.21
C ASP A 316 -25.08 -5.23 21.57
N LEU A 317 -24.21 -4.46 22.23
CA LEU A 317 -22.94 -4.95 22.76
C LEU A 317 -22.94 -4.95 24.31
N ARG A 318 -23.84 -5.76 24.88
CA ARG A 318 -23.75 -6.17 26.31
C ARG A 318 -23.72 -7.67 26.42
#